data_38ea95e58d715cbc9c98454b905ae58e
#
_entry.id   38ea95e58d715cbc9c98454b905ae58e
#
_cell.length_a   1.000
_cell.length_b   1.000
_cell.length_c   1.000
_cell.angle_alpha   90.00
_cell.angle_beta   90.00
_cell.angle_gamma   90.00
#
_symmetry.space_group_name_H-M   'P 1'
#
loop_
_entity.id
_entity.type
_entity.pdbx_description
1 polymer ?
#
loop_
_entity_poly.entity_id
_entity_poly.type
_entity_poly.pdbx_seq_one_letter_code
_entity_poly.pdbx_strand_id
1 'polypeptide(L)'
;MTSTIELSGVSKSFGPIDAVKDVSFSLKEGEIVALVGHNGAGKTTLIKMMLGLIRPSAGTVRVLGEDPATGAAEVRTRLGYLPENVSFNPALTGTETLNFYSALKRTGRGQIKGLLERVGLAGAADRRVRTYSKGMRQRLGLAQALLGQPRVLLLDEPTTGLDPASRRDFYQFLDELRDSGATILLSSHALSELEGRADHVVIVGRGVKIADGTLDELRRIARLPTRIRVRLADGHEADAARLSAGGDGWRPVNGRTLEIDAAPEDKVALLRAAVAEGRAVADLDVTPPTLDELYAHFQDIEREAGR
;
A
#
# COMPACT_ATOMS: atom_id res chain seq x y z
N MET A 1 12.22 -15.30 11.12
CA MET A 1 10.88 -15.19 10.54
C MET A 1 10.95 -15.73 9.13
N THR A 2 10.04 -16.61 8.75
CA THR A 2 10.05 -17.28 7.43
C THR A 2 9.50 -16.32 6.38
N SER A 3 10.20 -16.19 5.25
CA SER A 3 9.73 -15.41 4.10
C SER A 3 8.54 -16.15 3.45
N THR A 4 7.44 -15.43 3.24
CA THR A 4 6.23 -15.96 2.59
C THR A 4 6.29 -15.78 1.07
N ILE A 5 6.87 -14.66 0.63
CA ILE A 5 7.17 -14.38 -0.78
C ILE A 5 8.63 -13.93 -0.85
N GLU A 6 9.34 -14.41 -1.87
CA GLU A 6 10.73 -14.04 -2.14
C GLU A 6 10.94 -13.87 -3.64
N LEU A 7 11.47 -12.73 -4.01
CA LEU A 7 11.94 -12.41 -5.36
C LEU A 7 13.43 -12.17 -5.31
N SER A 8 14.21 -12.86 -6.15
CA SER A 8 15.67 -12.75 -6.19
C SER A 8 16.13 -12.53 -7.64
N GLY A 9 16.63 -11.33 -7.94
CA GLY A 9 17.15 -10.93 -9.24
C GLY A 9 16.13 -11.04 -10.38
N VAL A 10 14.84 -10.79 -10.07
CA VAL A 10 13.75 -11.07 -11.03
C VAL A 10 13.74 -10.06 -12.15
N SER A 11 13.79 -10.56 -13.38
CA SER A 11 13.63 -9.76 -14.60
C SER A 11 12.53 -10.33 -15.49
N LYS A 12 11.83 -9.46 -16.23
CA LYS A 12 10.82 -9.85 -17.20
C LYS A 12 10.81 -8.94 -18.41
N SER A 13 11.05 -9.52 -19.57
CA SER A 13 10.96 -8.84 -20.86
C SER A 13 9.79 -9.39 -21.68
N PHE A 14 9.14 -8.52 -22.44
CA PHE A 14 8.11 -8.82 -23.43
C PHE A 14 8.58 -8.26 -24.79
N GLY A 15 9.25 -9.08 -25.58
CA GLY A 15 9.93 -8.63 -26.79
C GLY A 15 10.98 -7.54 -26.45
N PRO A 16 10.87 -6.32 -27.01
CA PRO A 16 11.82 -5.25 -26.76
C PRO A 16 11.58 -4.48 -25.44
N ILE A 17 10.51 -4.81 -24.71
CA ILE A 17 10.11 -4.07 -23.50
C ILE A 17 10.55 -4.83 -22.26
N ASP A 18 11.46 -4.25 -21.48
CA ASP A 18 11.87 -4.74 -20.17
C ASP A 18 10.90 -4.20 -19.13
N ALA A 19 9.90 -5.01 -18.78
CA ALA A 19 8.86 -4.63 -17.82
C ALA A 19 9.32 -4.69 -16.36
N VAL A 20 10.30 -5.57 -16.05
CA VAL A 20 10.92 -5.73 -14.72
C VAL A 20 12.41 -6.03 -14.93
N LYS A 21 13.28 -5.40 -14.14
CA LYS A 21 14.74 -5.45 -14.25
C LYS A 21 15.36 -5.65 -12.87
N ASP A 22 15.93 -6.82 -12.64
CA ASP A 22 16.73 -7.17 -11.45
C ASP A 22 16.07 -6.79 -10.11
N VAL A 23 14.78 -7.12 -9.96
CA VAL A 23 14.03 -6.79 -8.75
C VAL A 23 14.18 -7.89 -7.70
N SER A 24 14.60 -7.49 -6.48
CA SER A 24 14.72 -8.38 -5.32
C SER A 24 14.06 -7.76 -4.10
N PHE A 25 13.13 -8.47 -3.47
CA PHE A 25 12.54 -8.16 -2.18
C PHE A 25 11.85 -9.39 -1.59
N SER A 26 11.49 -9.32 -0.31
CA SER A 26 10.78 -10.41 0.36
C SER A 26 9.68 -9.88 1.28
N LEU A 27 8.63 -10.69 1.48
CA LEU A 27 7.56 -10.45 2.43
C LEU A 27 7.63 -11.47 3.55
N LYS A 28 7.48 -11.03 4.79
CA LYS A 28 7.38 -11.91 5.96
C LYS A 28 5.93 -12.33 6.21
N GLU A 29 5.77 -13.38 6.98
CA GLU A 29 4.44 -13.86 7.39
C GLU A 29 3.73 -12.80 8.24
N GLY A 30 2.45 -12.54 7.93
CA GLY A 30 1.63 -11.60 8.67
C GLY A 30 1.96 -10.12 8.43
N GLU A 31 2.58 -9.78 7.28
CA GLU A 31 2.85 -8.38 6.89
C GLU A 31 1.85 -7.87 5.86
N ILE A 32 1.51 -6.59 5.94
CA ILE A 32 0.90 -5.82 4.85
C ILE A 32 2.00 -5.06 4.13
N VAL A 33 2.26 -5.41 2.88
CA VAL A 33 3.29 -4.78 2.04
C VAL A 33 2.63 -3.97 0.94
N ALA A 34 2.98 -2.69 0.84
CA ALA A 34 2.55 -1.80 -0.21
C ALA A 34 3.55 -1.82 -1.38
N LEU A 35 3.09 -2.23 -2.56
CA LEU A 35 3.84 -2.15 -3.82
C LEU A 35 3.46 -0.86 -4.56
N VAL A 36 4.30 0.14 -4.48
CA VAL A 36 4.05 1.50 -4.93
C VAL A 36 4.78 1.80 -6.23
N GLY A 37 4.13 2.49 -7.14
CA GLY A 37 4.74 2.90 -8.41
C GLY A 37 3.71 3.48 -9.38
N HIS A 38 4.15 4.27 -10.34
CA HIS A 38 3.28 4.80 -11.40
C HIS A 38 2.74 3.69 -12.32
N ASN A 39 1.79 4.04 -13.19
CA ASN A 39 1.29 3.11 -14.20
C ASN A 39 2.43 2.71 -15.16
N GLY A 40 2.57 1.41 -15.40
CA GLY A 40 3.69 0.88 -16.20
C GLY A 40 4.99 0.65 -15.42
N ALA A 41 5.05 0.91 -14.10
CA ALA A 41 6.24 0.64 -13.28
C ALA A 41 6.59 -0.84 -13.10
N GLY A 42 5.71 -1.77 -13.53
CA GLY A 42 5.94 -3.21 -13.43
C GLY A 42 5.14 -3.91 -12.32
N LYS A 43 4.33 -3.20 -11.51
CA LYS A 43 3.57 -3.77 -10.38
C LYS A 43 2.75 -5.00 -10.74
N THR A 44 1.84 -4.87 -11.71
CA THR A 44 1.00 -5.99 -12.17
C THR A 44 1.81 -7.15 -12.76
N THR A 45 2.97 -6.86 -13.38
CA THR A 45 3.89 -7.88 -13.88
C THR A 45 4.51 -8.68 -12.73
N LEU A 46 4.97 -8.00 -11.68
CA LEU A 46 5.46 -8.63 -10.45
C LEU A 46 4.37 -9.50 -9.80
N ILE A 47 3.16 -8.97 -9.64
CA ILE A 47 2.01 -9.73 -9.10
C ILE A 47 1.73 -10.98 -9.93
N LYS A 48 1.71 -10.87 -11.27
CA LYS A 48 1.48 -12.03 -12.17
C LYS A 48 2.58 -13.09 -12.05
N MET A 49 3.84 -12.69 -11.81
CA MET A 49 4.93 -13.64 -11.56
C MET A 49 4.76 -14.35 -10.21
N MET A 50 4.37 -13.63 -9.14
CA MET A 50 4.07 -14.23 -7.84
C MET A 50 2.87 -15.18 -7.88
N LEU A 51 1.90 -14.93 -8.77
CA LEU A 51 0.77 -15.84 -9.03
C LEU A 51 1.14 -17.06 -9.89
N GLY A 52 2.35 -17.08 -10.48
CA GLY A 52 2.75 -18.10 -11.43
C GLY A 52 2.04 -18.02 -12.78
N LEU A 53 1.36 -16.90 -13.09
CA LEU A 53 0.67 -16.68 -14.36
C LEU A 53 1.64 -16.40 -15.51
N ILE A 54 2.80 -15.83 -15.20
CA ILE A 54 3.91 -15.62 -16.13
C ILE A 54 5.21 -16.03 -15.46
N ARG A 55 6.17 -16.53 -16.25
CA ARG A 55 7.50 -16.86 -15.75
C ARG A 55 8.43 -15.65 -15.87
N PRO A 56 9.34 -15.43 -14.92
CA PRO A 56 10.42 -14.47 -15.07
C PRO A 56 11.31 -14.86 -16.27
N SER A 57 11.96 -13.87 -16.88
CA SER A 57 12.99 -14.09 -17.92
C SER A 57 14.34 -14.42 -17.28
N ALA A 58 14.60 -13.89 -16.06
CA ALA A 58 15.76 -14.20 -15.22
C ALA A 58 15.37 -14.07 -13.74
N GLY A 59 16.18 -14.62 -12.86
CA GLY A 59 15.95 -14.64 -11.41
C GLY A 59 14.94 -15.70 -10.97
N THR A 60 14.54 -15.64 -9.71
CA THR A 60 13.63 -16.63 -9.10
C THR A 60 12.53 -15.96 -8.31
N VAL A 61 11.34 -16.57 -8.33
CA VAL A 61 10.19 -16.21 -7.50
C VAL A 61 9.82 -17.43 -6.66
N ARG A 62 9.70 -17.23 -5.36
CA ARG A 62 9.18 -18.24 -4.44
C ARG A 62 7.98 -17.69 -3.68
N VAL A 63 6.95 -18.51 -3.55
CA VAL A 63 5.75 -18.20 -2.78
C VAL A 63 5.44 -19.39 -1.89
N LEU A 64 5.39 -19.19 -0.59
CA LEU A 64 5.29 -20.25 0.41
C LEU A 64 6.41 -21.32 0.26
N GLY A 65 7.61 -20.88 -0.17
CA GLY A 65 8.77 -21.73 -0.39
C GLY A 65 8.84 -22.44 -1.77
N GLU A 66 7.78 -22.35 -2.57
CA GLU A 66 7.64 -23.06 -3.85
C GLU A 66 7.73 -22.10 -5.06
N ASP A 67 8.09 -22.62 -6.23
CA ASP A 67 7.97 -21.88 -7.49
C ASP A 67 6.50 -21.88 -7.94
N PRO A 68 5.82 -20.73 -7.96
CA PRO A 68 4.40 -20.66 -8.30
C PRO A 68 4.10 -21.01 -9.77
N ALA A 69 5.09 -20.95 -10.67
CA ALA A 69 4.93 -21.24 -12.11
C ALA A 69 5.02 -22.74 -12.42
N THR A 70 5.75 -23.50 -11.61
CA THR A 70 5.90 -24.96 -11.77
C THR A 70 5.11 -25.72 -10.71
N GLY A 71 4.70 -25.01 -9.66
CA GLY A 71 4.26 -25.53 -8.40
C GLY A 71 2.95 -26.28 -8.42
N ALA A 72 2.85 -27.14 -7.42
CA ALA A 72 1.69 -27.91 -7.09
C ALA A 72 0.43 -27.05 -6.99
N ALA A 73 -0.72 -27.61 -7.35
CA ALA A 73 -2.03 -26.97 -7.17
C ALA A 73 -2.25 -26.45 -5.74
N GLU A 74 -1.56 -27.03 -4.77
CA GLU A 74 -1.60 -26.67 -3.35
C GLU A 74 -1.17 -25.22 -3.08
N VAL A 75 -0.11 -24.71 -3.70
CA VAL A 75 0.31 -23.31 -3.52
C VAL A 75 -0.79 -22.36 -4.00
N ARG A 76 -1.37 -22.65 -5.18
CA ARG A 76 -2.45 -21.84 -5.75
C ARG A 76 -3.71 -21.81 -4.90
N THR A 77 -4.01 -22.89 -4.17
CA THR A 77 -5.16 -22.89 -3.23
C THR A 77 -4.96 -21.99 -2.04
N ARG A 78 -3.69 -21.75 -1.65
CA ARG A 78 -3.30 -20.87 -0.54
C ARG A 78 -3.09 -19.41 -0.96
N LEU A 79 -3.25 -19.09 -2.27
CA LEU A 79 -3.19 -17.73 -2.79
C LEU A 79 -4.58 -17.17 -3.00
N GLY A 80 -4.77 -15.91 -2.64
CA GLY A 80 -5.91 -15.10 -3.03
C GLY A 80 -5.45 -14.00 -3.97
N TYR A 81 -6.24 -13.70 -4.99
CA TYR A 81 -5.94 -12.63 -5.93
C TYR A 81 -7.17 -11.79 -6.24
N LEU A 82 -7.00 -10.49 -6.13
CA LEU A 82 -7.96 -9.49 -6.55
C LEU A 82 -7.32 -8.64 -7.65
N PRO A 83 -7.74 -8.77 -8.91
CA PRO A 83 -7.26 -7.93 -10.00
C PRO A 83 -7.83 -6.51 -9.92
N GLU A 84 -7.14 -5.54 -10.49
CA GLU A 84 -7.62 -4.16 -10.64
C GLU A 84 -9.01 -4.11 -11.30
N ASN A 85 -9.20 -4.85 -12.38
CA ASN A 85 -10.44 -4.93 -13.13
C ASN A 85 -11.15 -6.26 -12.87
N VAL A 86 -12.12 -6.22 -11.95
CA VAL A 86 -12.92 -7.40 -11.60
C VAL A 86 -14.03 -7.60 -12.63
N SER A 87 -14.03 -8.77 -13.28
CA SER A 87 -15.06 -9.17 -14.24
C SER A 87 -15.62 -10.54 -13.88
N PHE A 88 -16.94 -10.62 -13.76
CA PHE A 88 -17.66 -11.87 -13.50
C PHE A 88 -18.74 -12.07 -14.57
N ASN A 89 -19.26 -13.30 -14.68
CA ASN A 89 -20.41 -13.57 -15.53
C ASN A 89 -21.62 -12.76 -15.03
N PRO A 90 -22.15 -11.82 -15.84
CA PRO A 90 -23.22 -10.95 -15.42
C PRO A 90 -24.58 -11.65 -15.19
N ALA A 91 -24.74 -12.87 -15.69
CA ALA A 91 -25.96 -13.66 -15.53
C ALA A 91 -26.04 -14.40 -14.18
N LEU A 92 -24.89 -14.62 -13.52
CA LEU A 92 -24.83 -15.29 -12.22
C LEU A 92 -25.19 -14.32 -11.09
N THR A 93 -25.67 -14.86 -9.97
CA THR A 93 -25.80 -14.14 -8.70
C THR A 93 -24.45 -14.11 -7.97
N GLY A 94 -24.34 -13.29 -6.91
CA GLY A 94 -23.15 -13.29 -6.04
C GLY A 94 -22.86 -14.67 -5.44
N THR A 95 -23.92 -15.33 -4.93
CA THR A 95 -23.85 -16.69 -4.37
C THR A 95 -23.38 -17.70 -5.43
N GLU A 96 -24.00 -17.69 -6.62
CA GLU A 96 -23.61 -18.62 -7.72
C GLU A 96 -22.18 -18.38 -8.17
N THR A 97 -21.75 -17.12 -8.25
CA THR A 97 -20.37 -16.75 -8.60
C THR A 97 -19.39 -17.36 -7.61
N LEU A 98 -19.58 -17.16 -6.31
CA LEU A 98 -18.69 -17.74 -5.29
C LEU A 98 -18.75 -19.27 -5.25
N ASN A 99 -19.91 -19.89 -5.50
CA ASN A 99 -20.03 -21.34 -5.64
C ASN A 99 -19.19 -21.88 -6.79
N PHE A 100 -19.19 -21.17 -7.93
CA PHE A 100 -18.37 -21.54 -9.11
C PHE A 100 -16.88 -21.49 -8.78
N TYR A 101 -16.39 -20.40 -8.19
CA TYR A 101 -14.97 -20.27 -7.83
C TYR A 101 -14.56 -21.19 -6.68
N SER A 102 -15.46 -21.46 -5.71
CA SER A 102 -15.23 -22.44 -4.66
C SER A 102 -15.02 -23.85 -5.21
N ALA A 103 -15.82 -24.23 -6.21
CA ALA A 103 -15.65 -25.51 -6.91
C ALA A 103 -14.32 -25.58 -7.68
N LEU A 104 -13.93 -24.53 -8.41
CA LEU A 104 -12.65 -24.44 -9.12
C LEU A 104 -11.46 -24.56 -8.16
N LYS A 105 -11.55 -23.90 -7.01
CA LYS A 105 -10.50 -23.90 -5.98
C LYS A 105 -10.54 -25.15 -5.10
N ARG A 106 -11.54 -26.00 -5.28
CA ARG A 106 -11.80 -27.22 -4.46
C ARG A 106 -11.96 -26.92 -2.96
N THR A 107 -12.56 -25.79 -2.64
CA THR A 107 -12.85 -25.37 -1.27
C THR A 107 -14.31 -25.67 -0.92
N GLY A 108 -14.62 -25.80 0.37
CA GLY A 108 -15.98 -26.05 0.81
C GLY A 108 -16.91 -24.85 0.61
N ARG A 109 -18.19 -25.11 0.27
CA ARG A 109 -19.22 -24.07 0.08
C ARG A 109 -19.69 -23.40 1.37
N GLY A 110 -19.44 -24.03 2.53
CA GLY A 110 -19.91 -23.55 3.86
C GLY A 110 -19.43 -22.14 4.23
N GLN A 111 -18.33 -21.68 3.64
CA GLN A 111 -17.76 -20.34 3.89
C GLN A 111 -18.47 -19.21 3.11
N ILE A 112 -19.23 -19.51 2.05
CA ILE A 112 -19.71 -18.50 1.07
C ILE A 112 -20.64 -17.48 1.72
N LYS A 113 -21.58 -17.92 2.55
CA LYS A 113 -22.51 -17.02 3.26
C LYS A 113 -21.73 -16.04 4.14
N GLY A 114 -20.81 -16.56 4.97
CA GLY A 114 -19.97 -15.72 5.83
C GLY A 114 -19.07 -14.76 5.07
N LEU A 115 -18.52 -15.16 3.91
CA LEU A 115 -17.74 -14.27 3.06
C LEU A 115 -18.60 -13.14 2.48
N LEU A 116 -19.81 -13.43 2.01
CA LEU A 116 -20.74 -12.40 1.51
C LEU A 116 -21.17 -11.44 2.62
N GLU A 117 -21.37 -11.92 3.83
CA GLU A 117 -21.64 -11.09 5.00
C GLU A 117 -20.43 -10.17 5.32
N ARG A 118 -19.23 -10.74 5.38
CA ARG A 118 -17.99 -9.99 5.69
C ARG A 118 -17.69 -8.88 4.70
N VAL A 119 -17.98 -9.08 3.41
CA VAL A 119 -17.78 -8.03 2.39
C VAL A 119 -19.01 -7.13 2.20
N GLY A 120 -20.03 -7.23 3.06
CA GLY A 120 -21.23 -6.39 3.04
C GLY A 120 -22.13 -6.63 1.81
N LEU A 121 -22.17 -7.86 1.31
CA LEU A 121 -23.00 -8.27 0.16
C LEU A 121 -24.14 -9.22 0.51
N ALA A 122 -24.39 -9.50 1.80
CA ALA A 122 -25.44 -10.41 2.25
C ALA A 122 -26.82 -10.07 1.67
N GLY A 123 -27.22 -8.79 1.71
CA GLY A 123 -28.51 -8.32 1.18
C GLY A 123 -28.61 -8.30 -0.36
N ALA A 124 -27.50 -8.55 -1.06
CA ALA A 124 -27.44 -8.60 -2.52
C ALA A 124 -26.98 -9.98 -3.05
N ALA A 125 -26.79 -10.96 -2.17
CA ALA A 125 -26.20 -12.26 -2.48
C ALA A 125 -26.88 -12.98 -3.67
N ASP A 126 -28.20 -12.90 -3.74
CA ASP A 126 -29.02 -13.58 -4.75
C ASP A 126 -29.42 -12.66 -5.93
N ARG A 127 -28.92 -11.41 -5.94
CA ARG A 127 -29.08 -10.52 -7.09
C ARG A 127 -28.05 -10.87 -8.16
N ARG A 128 -28.42 -10.70 -9.45
CA ARG A 128 -27.51 -10.94 -10.56
C ARG A 128 -26.38 -9.90 -10.59
N VAL A 129 -25.15 -10.35 -10.87
CA VAL A 129 -23.94 -9.51 -10.89
C VAL A 129 -24.05 -8.34 -11.88
N ARG A 130 -24.84 -8.47 -12.96
CA ARG A 130 -25.13 -7.35 -13.87
C ARG A 130 -25.73 -6.12 -13.18
N THR A 131 -26.42 -6.32 -12.04
CA THR A 131 -27.04 -5.23 -11.25
C THR A 131 -26.11 -4.66 -10.19
N TYR A 132 -24.92 -5.21 -10.06
CA TYR A 132 -23.93 -4.75 -9.07
C TYR A 132 -23.25 -3.46 -9.54
N SER A 133 -23.06 -2.51 -8.61
CA SER A 133 -22.19 -1.35 -8.83
C SER A 133 -20.72 -1.80 -8.98
N LYS A 134 -19.85 -0.89 -9.40
CA LYS A 134 -18.40 -1.17 -9.47
C LYS A 134 -17.89 -1.62 -8.10
N GLY A 135 -18.22 -0.91 -7.01
CA GLY A 135 -17.82 -1.25 -5.65
C GLY A 135 -18.39 -2.60 -5.17
N MET A 136 -19.61 -2.96 -5.54
CA MET A 136 -20.17 -4.29 -5.23
C MET A 136 -19.41 -5.40 -5.96
N ARG A 137 -19.02 -5.20 -7.22
CA ARG A 137 -18.19 -6.18 -7.95
C ARG A 137 -16.81 -6.30 -7.33
N GLN A 138 -16.21 -5.20 -6.88
CA GLN A 138 -14.93 -5.21 -6.18
C GLN A 138 -15.02 -6.01 -4.87
N ARG A 139 -16.06 -5.79 -4.06
CA ARG A 139 -16.32 -6.57 -2.84
C ARG A 139 -16.58 -8.04 -3.11
N LEU A 140 -17.26 -8.39 -4.19
CA LEU A 140 -17.43 -9.77 -4.62
C LEU A 140 -16.08 -10.40 -5.03
N GLY A 141 -15.20 -9.63 -5.71
CA GLY A 141 -13.83 -10.04 -6.05
C GLY A 141 -12.99 -10.32 -4.81
N LEU A 142 -13.12 -9.48 -3.79
CA LEU A 142 -12.48 -9.71 -2.50
C LEU A 142 -12.98 -11.00 -1.84
N ALA A 143 -14.31 -11.23 -1.80
CA ALA A 143 -14.87 -12.48 -1.30
C ALA A 143 -14.34 -13.71 -2.06
N GLN A 144 -14.20 -13.60 -3.39
CA GLN A 144 -13.61 -14.64 -4.23
C GLN A 144 -12.12 -14.87 -3.91
N ALA A 145 -11.34 -13.81 -3.70
CA ALA A 145 -9.94 -13.91 -3.32
C ALA A 145 -9.75 -14.66 -1.99
N LEU A 146 -10.70 -14.50 -1.05
CA LEU A 146 -10.68 -15.10 0.29
C LEU A 146 -11.15 -16.57 0.36
N LEU A 147 -11.67 -17.12 -0.73
CA LEU A 147 -12.09 -18.52 -0.78
C LEU A 147 -10.93 -19.44 -0.38
N GLY A 148 -11.16 -20.35 0.56
CA GLY A 148 -10.17 -21.32 1.02
C GLY A 148 -9.18 -20.77 2.05
N GLN A 149 -9.43 -19.60 2.63
CA GLN A 149 -8.59 -18.98 3.67
C GLN A 149 -7.11 -18.88 3.22
N PRO A 150 -6.82 -18.07 2.19
CA PRO A 150 -5.47 -17.97 1.65
C PRO A 150 -4.49 -17.44 2.69
N ARG A 151 -3.27 -17.95 2.68
CA ARG A 151 -2.15 -17.43 3.48
C ARG A 151 -1.49 -16.21 2.86
N VAL A 152 -1.68 -16.03 1.56
CA VAL A 152 -1.13 -14.89 0.80
C VAL A 152 -2.24 -14.27 -0.01
N LEU A 153 -2.38 -12.96 0.10
CA LEU A 153 -3.30 -12.14 -0.69
C LEU A 153 -2.50 -11.18 -1.57
N LEU A 154 -2.75 -11.23 -2.87
CA LEU A 154 -2.19 -10.31 -3.85
C LEU A 154 -3.34 -9.44 -4.38
N LEU A 155 -3.29 -8.15 -4.12
CA LEU A 155 -4.39 -7.21 -4.40
C LEU A 155 -3.87 -6.13 -5.34
N ASP A 156 -4.38 -6.10 -6.58
CA ASP A 156 -3.96 -5.11 -7.59
C ASP A 156 -4.95 -3.95 -7.61
N GLU A 157 -4.52 -2.77 -7.10
CA GLU A 157 -5.32 -1.54 -6.99
C GLU A 157 -6.71 -1.76 -6.33
N PRO A 158 -6.77 -2.39 -5.14
CA PRO A 158 -8.02 -2.93 -4.58
C PRO A 158 -9.04 -1.87 -4.19
N THR A 159 -8.63 -0.63 -3.95
CA THR A 159 -9.51 0.47 -3.49
C THR A 159 -10.00 1.36 -4.63
N THR A 160 -9.58 1.09 -5.87
CA THR A 160 -9.95 1.89 -7.04
C THR A 160 -11.47 1.88 -7.25
N GLY A 161 -12.08 3.07 -7.13
CA GLY A 161 -13.52 3.26 -7.32
C GLY A 161 -14.39 2.89 -6.12
N LEU A 162 -13.80 2.69 -4.94
CA LEU A 162 -14.52 2.66 -3.68
C LEU A 162 -14.73 4.10 -3.16
N ASP A 163 -15.85 4.32 -2.51
CA ASP A 163 -16.10 5.54 -1.74
C ASP A 163 -15.27 5.55 -0.44
N PRO A 164 -15.08 6.71 0.23
CA PRO A 164 -14.23 6.82 1.41
C PRO A 164 -14.63 5.92 2.59
N ALA A 165 -15.93 5.66 2.77
CA ALA A 165 -16.41 4.77 3.83
C ALA A 165 -16.04 3.31 3.50
N SER A 166 -16.35 2.87 2.28
CA SER A 166 -15.99 1.52 1.79
C SER A 166 -14.48 1.26 1.82
N ARG A 167 -13.65 2.29 1.60
CA ARG A 167 -12.18 2.14 1.72
C ARG A 167 -11.75 1.89 3.17
N ARG A 168 -12.31 2.64 4.14
CA ARG A 168 -11.99 2.41 5.57
C ARG A 168 -12.34 0.99 5.99
N ASP A 169 -13.55 0.54 5.63
CA ASP A 169 -14.00 -0.82 5.94
C ASP A 169 -13.10 -1.87 5.29
N PHE A 170 -12.66 -1.63 4.05
CA PHE A 170 -11.73 -2.50 3.34
C PHE A 170 -10.38 -2.63 4.07
N TYR A 171 -9.77 -1.50 4.47
CA TYR A 171 -8.49 -1.55 5.19
C TYR A 171 -8.62 -2.18 6.58
N GLN A 172 -9.68 -1.88 7.32
CA GLN A 172 -9.95 -2.56 8.59
C GLN A 172 -10.04 -4.07 8.40
N PHE A 173 -10.66 -4.49 7.32
CA PHE A 173 -10.75 -5.91 6.98
C PHE A 173 -9.37 -6.52 6.63
N LEU A 174 -8.48 -5.78 5.97
CA LEU A 174 -7.09 -6.23 5.73
C LEU A 174 -6.31 -6.37 7.06
N ASP A 175 -6.51 -5.46 8.00
CA ASP A 175 -5.92 -5.54 9.34
C ASP A 175 -6.36 -6.84 10.06
N GLU A 176 -7.65 -7.17 10.03
CA GLU A 176 -8.18 -8.43 10.59
C GLU A 176 -7.55 -9.69 9.94
N LEU A 177 -7.34 -9.66 8.62
CA LEU A 177 -6.70 -10.75 7.89
C LEU A 177 -5.22 -10.90 8.25
N ARG A 178 -4.48 -9.79 8.33
CA ARG A 178 -3.09 -9.76 8.80
C ARG A 178 -2.99 -10.34 10.22
N ASP A 179 -3.84 -9.89 11.12
CA ASP A 179 -3.86 -10.35 12.52
C ASP A 179 -4.21 -11.83 12.65
N SER A 180 -4.90 -12.39 11.64
CA SER A 180 -5.13 -13.85 11.52
C SER A 180 -3.96 -14.60 10.86
N GLY A 181 -2.85 -13.91 10.53
CA GLY A 181 -1.63 -14.49 9.97
C GLY A 181 -1.53 -14.48 8.45
N ALA A 182 -2.44 -13.79 7.72
CA ALA A 182 -2.33 -13.66 6.28
C ALA A 182 -1.24 -12.63 5.90
N THR A 183 -0.43 -12.96 4.90
CA THR A 183 0.49 -12.01 4.28
C THR A 183 -0.20 -11.32 3.11
N ILE A 184 -0.15 -10.01 3.06
CA ILE A 184 -0.88 -9.22 2.08
C ILE A 184 0.09 -8.33 1.31
N LEU A 185 0.10 -8.46 -0.02
CA LEU A 185 0.72 -7.47 -0.89
C LEU A 185 -0.39 -6.74 -1.64
N LEU A 186 -0.39 -5.43 -1.52
CA LEU A 186 -1.32 -4.60 -2.28
C LEU A 186 -0.59 -3.57 -3.13
N SER A 187 -0.97 -3.43 -4.39
CA SER A 187 -0.54 -2.30 -5.20
C SER A 187 -1.47 -1.11 -4.97
N SER A 188 -0.93 0.09 -4.92
CA SER A 188 -1.73 1.31 -4.89
C SER A 188 -0.98 2.48 -5.51
N HIS A 189 -1.73 3.44 -6.03
CA HIS A 189 -1.28 4.77 -6.40
C HIS A 189 -1.80 5.85 -5.43
N ALA A 190 -2.71 5.51 -4.52
CA ALA A 190 -3.23 6.39 -3.46
C ALA A 190 -2.38 6.23 -2.19
N LEU A 191 -1.21 6.86 -2.16
CA LEU A 191 -0.16 6.62 -1.18
C LEU A 191 -0.56 7.05 0.23
N SER A 192 -1.28 8.16 0.36
CA SER A 192 -1.79 8.66 1.65
C SER A 192 -2.70 7.66 2.37
N GLU A 193 -3.35 6.74 1.64
CA GLU A 193 -4.19 5.70 2.23
C GLU A 193 -3.38 4.57 2.89
N LEU A 194 -2.11 4.42 2.50
CA LEU A 194 -1.20 3.37 2.97
C LEU A 194 -0.44 3.76 4.22
N GLU A 195 -0.37 5.07 4.52
CA GLU A 195 0.32 5.55 5.72
C GLU A 195 -0.34 5.01 6.99
N GLY A 196 0.48 4.44 7.86
CA GLY A 196 0.04 3.81 9.11
C GLY A 196 -0.69 2.47 8.95
N ARG A 197 -0.76 1.93 7.70
CA ARG A 197 -1.42 0.64 7.40
C ARG A 197 -0.47 -0.39 6.82
N ALA A 198 0.46 0.03 5.97
CA ALA A 198 1.49 -0.85 5.44
C ALA A 198 2.64 -0.97 6.45
N ASP A 199 3.02 -2.19 6.77
CA ASP A 199 4.18 -2.49 7.61
C ASP A 199 5.47 -2.25 6.83
N HIS A 200 5.42 -2.44 5.50
CA HIS A 200 6.54 -2.35 4.59
C HIS A 200 6.11 -1.74 3.25
N VAL A 201 6.98 -0.96 2.62
CA VAL A 201 6.73 -0.31 1.33
C VAL A 201 7.83 -0.66 0.36
N VAL A 202 7.47 -1.16 -0.82
CA VAL A 202 8.37 -1.40 -1.95
C VAL A 202 8.03 -0.40 -3.06
N ILE A 203 8.95 0.50 -3.34
CA ILE A 203 8.79 1.52 -4.41
C ILE A 203 9.44 0.99 -5.68
N VAL A 204 8.65 0.92 -6.76
CA VAL A 204 9.11 0.49 -8.08
C VAL A 204 8.89 1.61 -9.12
N GLY A 205 9.84 1.74 -10.04
CA GLY A 205 9.76 2.67 -11.17
C GLY A 205 10.46 2.10 -12.39
N ARG A 206 9.93 2.27 -13.58
CA ARG A 206 10.48 1.81 -14.86
C ARG A 206 11.02 0.37 -14.84
N GLY A 207 10.38 -0.49 -14.04
CA GLY A 207 10.74 -1.89 -13.90
C GLY A 207 11.83 -2.19 -12.89
N VAL A 208 12.39 -1.21 -12.19
CA VAL A 208 13.40 -1.41 -11.13
C VAL A 208 12.81 -1.17 -9.74
N LYS A 209 13.38 -1.78 -8.72
CA LYS A 209 13.11 -1.44 -7.33
C LYS A 209 13.95 -0.22 -6.95
N ILE A 210 13.28 0.87 -6.56
CA ILE A 210 13.93 2.15 -6.23
C ILE A 210 14.25 2.21 -4.74
N ALA A 211 13.28 1.82 -3.91
CA ALA A 211 13.42 1.83 -2.46
C ALA A 211 12.58 0.70 -1.83
N ASP A 212 12.94 0.30 -0.63
CA ASP A 212 12.37 -0.85 0.07
C ASP A 212 12.62 -0.72 1.56
N GLY A 213 11.58 -0.71 2.39
CA GLY A 213 11.69 -0.55 3.84
C GLY A 213 10.38 -0.18 4.52
N THR A 214 10.40 -0.09 5.84
CA THR A 214 9.33 0.53 6.61
C THR A 214 9.26 2.03 6.28
N LEU A 215 8.12 2.67 6.55
CA LEU A 215 7.96 4.10 6.29
C LEU A 215 9.04 4.94 7.02
N ASP A 216 9.41 4.55 8.24
CA ASP A 216 10.45 5.24 9.02
C ASP A 216 11.87 5.01 8.46
N GLU A 217 12.14 3.83 7.89
CA GLU A 217 13.38 3.57 7.17
C GLU A 217 13.49 4.41 5.90
N LEU A 218 12.41 4.48 5.12
CA LEU A 218 12.35 5.32 3.93
C LEU A 218 12.53 6.81 4.26
N ARG A 219 11.93 7.30 5.35
CA ARG A 219 12.14 8.66 5.85
C ARG A 219 13.61 8.93 6.22
N ARG A 220 14.27 7.97 6.88
CA ARG A 220 15.70 8.08 7.22
C ARG A 220 16.61 8.10 6.00
N ILE A 221 16.29 7.29 4.98
CA ILE A 221 17.06 7.23 3.73
C ILE A 221 16.88 8.52 2.92
N ALA A 222 15.66 8.97 2.76
CA ALA A 222 15.31 10.16 1.98
C ALA A 222 15.85 11.46 2.61
N ARG A 223 16.01 11.51 3.95
CA ARG A 223 16.46 12.68 4.70
C ARG A 223 15.66 13.96 4.40
N LEU A 224 14.40 13.80 3.99
CA LEU A 224 13.52 14.94 3.75
C LEU A 224 13.20 15.65 5.07
N PRO A 225 13.01 16.98 5.04
CA PRO A 225 12.74 17.75 6.22
C PRO A 225 11.37 17.40 6.85
N THR A 226 11.31 17.50 8.17
CA THR A 226 10.05 17.41 8.93
C THR A 226 9.45 18.82 9.03
N ARG A 227 8.18 18.96 8.73
CA ARG A 227 7.46 20.24 8.91
C ARG A 227 7.06 20.39 10.36
N ILE A 228 7.49 21.50 10.98
CA ILE A 228 7.11 21.88 12.33
C ILE A 228 6.26 23.14 12.23
N ARG A 229 5.07 23.11 12.80
CA ARG A 229 4.15 24.24 12.86
C ARG A 229 3.86 24.59 14.31
N VAL A 230 4.07 25.85 14.65
CA VAL A 230 3.84 26.39 16.00
C VAL A 230 2.76 27.45 15.92
N ARG A 231 1.73 27.33 16.77
CA ARG A 231 0.71 28.35 16.94
C ARG A 231 0.87 28.99 18.31
N LEU A 232 1.09 30.31 18.33
CA LEU A 232 1.18 31.10 19.55
C LEU A 232 -0.20 31.44 20.10
N ALA A 233 -0.27 31.66 21.39
CA ALA A 233 -1.49 32.11 22.09
C ALA A 233 -1.92 33.51 21.62
N ASP A 234 -3.15 33.89 21.95
CA ASP A 234 -3.71 35.18 21.59
C ASP A 234 -2.89 36.30 22.25
N GLY A 235 -2.66 37.41 21.54
CA GLY A 235 -1.87 38.55 22.01
C GLY A 235 -0.34 38.43 21.84
N HIS A 236 0.15 37.33 21.18
CA HIS A 236 1.57 37.07 20.94
C HIS A 236 1.99 37.21 19.46
N GLU A 237 1.28 38.04 18.69
CA GLU A 237 1.58 38.28 17.27
C GLU A 237 2.96 38.92 17.08
N ALA A 238 3.41 39.75 18.02
CA ALA A 238 4.74 40.36 18.01
C ALA A 238 5.87 39.31 18.16
N ASP A 239 5.62 38.27 18.92
CA ASP A 239 6.59 37.18 19.09
C ASP A 239 6.69 36.32 17.80
N ALA A 240 5.58 36.14 17.09
CA ALA A 240 5.59 35.51 15.76
C ALA A 240 6.44 36.32 14.77
N ALA A 241 6.28 37.63 14.77
CA ALA A 241 7.07 38.52 13.91
C ALA A 241 8.58 38.45 14.24
N ARG A 242 8.94 38.43 15.55
CA ARG A 242 10.34 38.29 16.00
C ARG A 242 10.97 36.95 15.58
N LEU A 243 10.24 35.84 15.71
CA LEU A 243 10.69 34.52 15.28
C LEU A 243 10.93 34.47 13.79
N SER A 244 10.04 35.04 12.97
CA SER A 244 10.23 35.16 11.52
C SER A 244 11.42 36.01 11.14
N ALA A 245 11.70 37.08 11.88
CA ALA A 245 12.80 38.01 11.62
C ALA A 245 14.16 37.48 12.13
N GLY A 246 14.17 36.51 13.02
CA GLY A 246 15.38 36.01 13.70
C GLY A 246 16.34 35.21 12.83
N GLY A 247 16.04 34.96 11.57
CA GLY A 247 16.93 34.26 10.64
C GLY A 247 16.96 32.73 10.77
N ASP A 248 16.18 32.15 11.69
CA ASP A 248 16.14 30.72 11.98
C ASP A 248 15.30 29.90 10.97
N GLY A 249 14.86 30.54 9.88
CA GLY A 249 14.10 29.87 8.82
C GLY A 249 12.59 29.73 9.07
N TRP A 250 12.06 30.27 10.18
CA TRP A 250 10.63 30.27 10.46
C TRP A 250 9.86 31.17 9.49
N ARG A 251 8.81 30.63 8.89
CA ARG A 251 7.94 31.32 7.93
C ARG A 251 6.56 31.56 8.57
N PRO A 252 6.00 32.78 8.47
CA PRO A 252 4.64 33.03 8.95
C PRO A 252 3.63 32.38 8.00
N VAL A 253 2.69 31.60 8.59
CA VAL A 253 1.52 31.04 7.88
C VAL A 253 0.34 32.00 8.03
N ASN A 254 0.19 32.59 9.22
CA ASN A 254 -0.76 33.65 9.55
C ASN A 254 -0.20 34.45 10.76
N GLY A 255 -0.97 35.43 11.26
CA GLY A 255 -0.49 36.33 12.32
C GLY A 255 0.05 35.67 13.58
N ARG A 256 -0.29 34.39 13.86
CA ARG A 256 0.12 33.66 15.09
C ARG A 256 0.69 32.28 14.80
N THR A 257 0.67 31.82 13.58
CA THR A 257 1.15 30.49 13.20
C THR A 257 2.42 30.62 12.36
N LEU A 258 3.45 29.93 12.80
CA LEU A 258 4.74 29.83 12.15
C LEU A 258 5.00 28.41 11.71
N GLU A 259 5.78 28.27 10.64
CA GLU A 259 6.16 26.98 10.08
C GLU A 259 7.64 26.97 9.72
N ILE A 260 8.29 25.82 9.93
CA ILE A 260 9.67 25.58 9.49
C ILE A 260 9.79 24.16 8.95
N ASP A 261 10.60 23.99 7.92
CA ASP A 261 11.03 22.70 7.41
C ASP A 261 12.37 22.34 8.09
N ALA A 262 12.31 21.45 9.08
CA ALA A 262 13.43 21.06 9.92
C ALA A 262 14.18 19.87 9.28
N ALA A 263 15.48 20.02 9.03
CA ALA A 263 16.32 18.89 8.66
C ALA A 263 16.31 17.83 9.79
N PRO A 264 16.51 16.55 9.49
CA PRO A 264 16.47 15.48 10.52
C PRO A 264 17.39 15.74 11.71
N GLU A 265 18.58 16.29 11.47
CA GLU A 265 19.57 16.65 12.47
C GLU A 265 19.16 17.83 13.35
N ASP A 266 18.42 18.81 12.82
CA ASP A 266 18.04 20.04 13.50
C ASP A 266 16.69 19.95 14.22
N LYS A 267 15.87 18.94 13.90
CA LYS A 267 14.50 18.75 14.36
C LYS A 267 14.35 18.94 15.88
N VAL A 268 15.20 18.26 16.67
CA VAL A 268 15.10 18.30 18.15
C VAL A 268 15.49 19.66 18.70
N ALA A 269 16.51 20.30 18.13
CA ALA A 269 16.96 21.63 18.53
C ALA A 269 15.87 22.67 18.24
N LEU A 270 15.27 22.62 17.05
CA LEU A 270 14.18 23.53 16.65
C LEU A 270 12.91 23.32 17.49
N LEU A 271 12.55 22.08 17.83
CA LEU A 271 11.43 21.80 18.74
C LEU A 271 11.69 22.37 20.13
N ARG A 272 12.88 22.18 20.69
CA ARG A 272 13.26 22.79 22.00
C ARG A 272 13.20 24.30 21.94
N ALA A 273 13.73 24.91 20.89
CA ALA A 273 13.69 26.33 20.69
C ALA A 273 12.26 26.86 20.56
N ALA A 274 11.38 26.13 19.88
CA ALA A 274 9.96 26.49 19.69
C ALA A 274 9.20 26.59 21.03
N VAL A 275 9.46 25.67 21.97
CA VAL A 275 8.77 25.60 23.30
C VAL A 275 9.60 26.14 24.45
N ALA A 276 10.67 26.90 24.17
CA ALA A 276 11.51 27.49 25.24
C ALA A 276 10.72 28.40 26.18
N GLU A 277 11.17 28.51 27.43
CA GLU A 277 10.54 29.32 28.44
C GLU A 277 10.28 30.79 27.99
N GLY A 278 9.11 31.31 28.33
CA GLY A 278 8.66 32.65 27.95
C GLY A 278 7.92 32.73 26.61
N ARG A 279 7.78 31.64 25.87
CA ARG A 279 6.96 31.58 24.64
C ARG A 279 5.58 31.02 24.98
N ALA A 280 4.54 31.75 24.69
CA ALA A 280 3.16 31.30 24.89
C ALA A 280 2.71 30.44 23.67
N VAL A 281 3.20 29.21 23.59
CA VAL A 281 2.78 28.25 22.55
C VAL A 281 1.43 27.68 22.93
N ALA A 282 0.44 27.84 22.03
CA ALA A 282 -0.89 27.30 22.19
C ALA A 282 -1.03 25.90 21.55
N ASP A 283 -0.25 25.64 20.49
CA ASP A 283 -0.31 24.38 19.78
C ASP A 283 0.99 24.11 19.01
N LEU A 284 1.35 22.85 18.88
CA LEU A 284 2.55 22.39 18.17
C LEU A 284 2.20 21.15 17.34
N ASP A 285 2.35 21.27 16.03
CA ASP A 285 2.18 20.17 15.10
C ASP A 285 3.52 19.80 14.46
N VAL A 286 3.80 18.50 14.37
CA VAL A 286 5.04 17.95 13.80
C VAL A 286 4.66 16.93 12.76
N THR A 287 4.75 17.32 11.50
CA THR A 287 4.37 16.51 10.36
C THR A 287 5.61 15.96 9.66
N PRO A 288 5.92 14.66 9.80
CA PRO A 288 7.01 14.04 9.05
C PRO A 288 6.68 13.98 7.56
N PRO A 289 7.68 13.76 6.68
CA PRO A 289 7.43 13.55 5.26
C PRO A 289 6.41 12.45 5.00
N THR A 290 5.44 12.76 4.16
CA THR A 290 4.39 11.83 3.73
C THR A 290 4.94 10.78 2.76
N LEU A 291 4.21 9.68 2.57
CA LEU A 291 4.59 8.67 1.58
C LEU A 291 4.57 9.23 0.14
N ASP A 292 3.70 10.20 -0.14
CA ASP A 292 3.67 10.92 -1.42
C ASP A 292 4.96 11.72 -1.66
N GLU A 293 5.44 12.45 -0.64
CA GLU A 293 6.70 13.23 -0.71
C GLU A 293 7.91 12.31 -0.85
N LEU A 294 7.95 11.21 -0.10
CA LEU A 294 9.00 10.18 -0.22
C LEU A 294 9.02 9.56 -1.61
N TYR A 295 7.86 9.21 -2.15
CA TYR A 295 7.74 8.64 -3.48
C TYR A 295 8.23 9.58 -4.56
N ALA A 296 7.84 10.86 -4.50
CA ALA A 296 8.31 11.90 -5.43
C ALA A 296 9.85 12.02 -5.37
N HIS A 297 10.42 12.10 -4.17
CA HIS A 297 11.86 12.18 -3.95
C HIS A 297 12.62 10.99 -4.56
N PHE A 298 12.18 9.76 -4.27
CA PHE A 298 12.82 8.57 -4.82
C PHE A 298 12.69 8.46 -6.34
N GLN A 299 11.57 8.93 -6.91
CA GLN A 299 11.41 9.00 -8.36
C GLN A 299 12.37 10.00 -9.02
N ASP A 300 12.61 11.13 -8.38
CA ASP A 300 13.53 12.15 -8.92
C ASP A 300 14.98 11.63 -8.92
N ILE A 301 15.41 10.95 -7.86
CA ILE A 301 16.71 10.26 -7.80
C ILE A 301 16.84 9.24 -8.94
N GLU A 302 15.80 8.42 -9.18
CA GLU A 302 15.82 7.42 -10.26
C GLU A 302 15.91 8.08 -11.65
N ARG A 303 15.23 9.21 -11.85
CA ARG A 303 15.30 9.97 -13.11
C ARG A 303 16.70 10.57 -13.36
N GLU A 304 17.35 11.03 -12.30
CA GLU A 304 18.71 11.59 -12.38
C GLU A 304 19.76 10.51 -12.65
N ALA A 305 19.64 9.34 -11.98
CA ALA A 305 20.52 8.20 -12.19
C ALA A 305 20.38 7.53 -13.58
N GLY A 306 19.25 7.74 -14.26
CA GLY A 306 18.98 7.20 -15.59
C GLY A 306 19.37 8.15 -16.75
N ARG A 307 19.95 9.33 -16.46
CA ARG A 307 20.51 10.27 -17.44
C ARG A 307 22.00 10.08 -17.57
#